data_fa1669040d76f4b9bbead2000d99b2e9
#
_entry.id   fa1669040d76f4b9bbead2000d99b2e9
#
_cell.length_a   1.000
_cell.length_b   1.000
_cell.length_c   1.000
_cell.angle_alpha   90.00
_cell.angle_beta   90.00
_cell.angle_gamma   90.00
#
_symmetry.space_group_name_H-M   'P 1'
#
loop_
_entity.id
_entity.type
_entity.pdbx_description
1 polymer ?
#
loop_
_entity_poly.entity_id
_entity_poly.type
_entity_poly.pdbx_seq_one_letter_code
_entity_poly.pdbx_strand_id
1 'polypeptide(L)'
;MNLIEWLSQFAEDTNEVYLKGFLGKMLFSGEEVLKKASVLSGGEKMRCMISRMMLKNANTMILDSPTNHLDLESIQAFNNTLKAFKGNILFSSHDHEFIQTVANRVIELTPNGIIDKIMDYDDYITDPIVAEMKQRMYR
;
A
#
# COMPACT_ATOMS: atom_id res chain seq x y z
N MET A 1 -1.20 -5.57 25.76
CA MET A 1 -1.05 -6.30 24.50
C MET A 1 0.02 -5.59 23.67
N ASN A 2 1.07 -6.26 23.28
CA ASN A 2 2.11 -5.76 22.39
C ASN A 2 1.73 -5.98 20.92
N LEU A 3 2.56 -5.50 19.96
CA LEU A 3 2.24 -5.60 18.53
C LEU A 3 2.17 -7.04 18.02
N ILE A 4 3.03 -7.92 18.52
CA ILE A 4 3.04 -9.34 18.11
C ILE A 4 1.75 -10.02 18.58
N GLU A 5 1.39 -9.85 19.84
CA GLU A 5 0.16 -10.40 20.40
C GLU A 5 -1.10 -9.86 19.69
N TRP A 6 -1.05 -8.57 19.32
CA TRP A 6 -2.16 -7.98 18.59
C TRP A 6 -2.27 -8.53 17.16
N LEU A 7 -1.16 -8.62 16.43
CA LEU A 7 -1.13 -9.14 15.07
C LEU A 7 -1.48 -10.63 14.98
N SER A 8 -1.07 -11.43 15.98
CA SER A 8 -1.36 -12.86 16.01
C SER A 8 -2.85 -13.18 15.92
N GLN A 9 -3.72 -12.25 16.34
CA GLN A 9 -5.17 -12.43 16.27
C GLN A 9 -5.72 -12.41 14.84
N PHE A 10 -4.92 -11.95 13.86
CA PHE A 10 -5.33 -11.75 12.46
C PHE A 10 -4.55 -12.61 11.48
N ALA A 11 -3.47 -13.23 11.92
CA ALA A 11 -2.60 -14.06 11.09
C ALA A 11 -3.06 -15.53 11.13
N GLU A 12 -2.96 -16.21 10.00
CA GLU A 12 -3.15 -17.67 9.94
C GLU A 12 -1.96 -18.39 10.59
N ASP A 13 -0.74 -17.89 10.33
CA ASP A 13 0.46 -18.37 11.01
C ASP A 13 0.76 -17.46 12.20
N THR A 14 0.57 -17.99 13.39
CA THR A 14 0.78 -17.32 14.67
C THR A 14 2.21 -17.50 15.22
N ASN A 15 3.11 -18.09 14.42
CA ASN A 15 4.51 -18.28 14.81
C ASN A 15 5.17 -16.91 15.05
N GLU A 16 5.74 -16.74 16.23
CA GLU A 16 6.35 -15.46 16.64
C GLU A 16 7.51 -15.04 15.71
N VAL A 17 8.29 -15.99 15.21
CA VAL A 17 9.40 -15.70 14.27
C VAL A 17 8.85 -15.17 12.94
N TYR A 18 7.76 -15.77 12.46
CA TYR A 18 7.08 -15.31 11.26
C TYR A 18 6.53 -13.90 11.43
N LEU A 19 5.82 -13.64 12.52
CA LEU A 19 5.23 -12.32 12.82
C LEU A 19 6.30 -11.25 13.03
N LYS A 20 7.40 -11.54 13.72
CA LYS A 20 8.55 -10.64 13.87
C LYS A 20 9.20 -10.33 12.52
N GLY A 21 9.40 -11.33 11.67
CA GLY A 21 9.94 -11.17 10.32
C GLY A 21 9.03 -10.31 9.45
N PHE A 22 7.73 -10.48 9.55
CA PHE A 22 6.74 -9.66 8.84
C PHE A 22 6.76 -8.20 9.32
N LEU A 23 6.73 -7.98 10.63
CA LEU A 23 6.86 -6.64 11.21
C LEU A 23 8.18 -5.98 10.86
N GLY A 24 9.28 -6.74 10.78
CA GLY A 24 10.58 -6.24 10.35
C GLY A 24 10.56 -5.69 8.92
N LYS A 25 9.85 -6.33 8.00
CA LYS A 25 9.63 -5.80 6.63
C LYS A 25 8.86 -4.48 6.63
N MET A 26 8.04 -4.25 7.63
CA MET A 26 7.30 -3.01 7.84
C MET A 26 8.04 -2.02 8.76
N LEU A 27 9.36 -2.20 8.92
CA LEU A 27 10.25 -1.36 9.71
C LEU A 27 9.93 -1.30 11.22
N PHE A 28 9.34 -2.35 11.75
CA PHE A 28 9.29 -2.55 13.19
C PHE A 28 10.46 -3.45 13.61
N SER A 29 11.42 -2.90 14.32
CA SER A 29 12.64 -3.61 14.70
C SER A 29 12.82 -3.77 16.20
N GLY A 30 13.52 -4.80 16.61
CA GLY A 30 13.98 -5.00 17.98
C GLY A 30 12.87 -4.86 19.02
N GLU A 31 13.01 -3.90 19.91
CA GLU A 31 12.04 -3.66 20.97
C GLU A 31 10.74 -3.02 20.52
N GLU A 32 10.69 -2.46 19.30
CA GLU A 32 9.48 -1.82 18.79
C GLU A 32 8.32 -2.78 18.65
N VAL A 33 8.60 -4.04 18.31
CA VAL A 33 7.56 -5.08 18.21
C VAL A 33 6.90 -5.41 19.55
N LEU A 34 7.55 -5.03 20.66
CA LEU A 34 7.05 -5.18 22.02
C LEU A 34 6.32 -3.95 22.53
N LYS A 35 6.29 -2.86 21.77
CA LYS A 35 5.52 -1.65 22.14
C LYS A 35 4.04 -1.96 22.26
N LYS A 36 3.38 -1.26 23.18
CA LYS A 36 1.92 -1.26 23.25
C LYS A 36 1.35 -0.39 22.13
N ALA A 37 0.23 -0.79 21.55
CA ALA A 37 -0.44 -0.03 20.49
C ALA A 37 -0.79 1.42 20.89
N SER A 38 -0.97 1.67 22.17
CA SER A 38 -1.28 3.01 22.72
C SER A 38 -0.17 4.04 22.59
N VAL A 39 1.11 3.59 22.49
CA VAL A 39 2.27 4.49 22.42
C VAL A 39 2.83 4.67 21.02
N LEU A 40 2.17 4.09 20.01
CA LEU A 40 2.58 4.19 18.62
C LEU A 40 2.33 5.60 18.06
N SER A 41 3.28 6.08 17.25
CA SER A 41 3.10 7.27 16.41
C SER A 41 2.03 7.04 15.33
N GLY A 42 1.59 8.11 14.65
CA GLY A 42 0.64 8.00 13.55
C GLY A 42 1.12 7.11 12.41
N GLY A 43 2.38 7.25 12.01
CA GLY A 43 3.01 6.41 10.98
C GLY A 43 3.15 4.94 11.41
N GLU A 44 3.56 4.69 12.65
CA GLU A 44 3.61 3.33 13.21
C GLU A 44 2.22 2.67 13.25
N LYS A 45 1.18 3.41 13.64
CA LYS A 45 -0.20 2.92 13.61
C LYS A 45 -0.64 2.56 12.20
N MET A 46 -0.34 3.39 11.21
CA MET A 46 -0.66 3.12 9.81
C MET A 46 0.05 1.85 9.32
N ARG A 47 1.36 1.72 9.54
CA ARG A 47 2.12 0.51 9.18
C ARG A 47 1.56 -0.74 9.87
N CYS A 48 1.14 -0.62 11.12
CA CYS A 48 0.53 -1.71 11.88
C CYS A 48 -0.82 -2.14 11.28
N MET A 49 -1.67 -1.18 10.90
CA MET A 49 -2.96 -1.46 10.24
C MET A 49 -2.79 -2.14 8.88
N ILE A 50 -1.81 -1.68 8.09
CA ILE A 50 -1.48 -2.30 6.81
C ILE A 50 -0.98 -3.74 7.02
N SER A 51 -0.11 -3.96 8.00
CA SER A 51 0.36 -5.29 8.39
C SER A 51 -0.81 -6.24 8.69
N ARG A 52 -1.78 -5.77 9.46
CA ARG A 52 -3.01 -6.52 9.74
C ARG A 52 -3.78 -6.88 8.48
N MET A 53 -3.97 -5.92 7.58
CA MET A 53 -4.71 -6.14 6.32
C MET A 53 -4.04 -7.21 5.47
N MET A 54 -2.72 -7.19 5.38
CA MET A 54 -1.95 -8.15 4.60
C MET A 54 -1.97 -9.56 5.19
N LEU A 55 -1.97 -9.67 6.51
CA LEU A 55 -2.00 -10.96 7.22
C LEU A 55 -3.38 -11.63 7.21
N LYS A 56 -4.44 -10.90 6.87
CA LYS A 56 -5.82 -11.43 6.78
C LYS A 56 -6.08 -12.35 5.58
N ASN A 57 -5.06 -12.65 4.79
CA ASN A 57 -5.19 -13.49 3.59
C ASN A 57 -6.30 -13.02 2.62
N ALA A 58 -6.52 -11.71 2.55
CA ALA A 58 -7.44 -11.13 1.60
C ALA A 58 -6.90 -11.30 0.17
N ASN A 59 -7.78 -11.56 -0.79
CA ASN A 59 -7.41 -11.62 -2.20
C ASN A 59 -7.42 -10.26 -2.89
N THR A 60 -8.02 -9.25 -2.25
CA THR A 60 -8.12 -7.88 -2.77
C THR A 60 -8.01 -6.88 -1.63
N MET A 61 -7.19 -5.86 -1.83
CA MET A 61 -7.07 -4.71 -0.94
C MET A 61 -7.53 -3.43 -1.64
N ILE A 62 -8.24 -2.58 -0.90
CA ILE A 62 -8.63 -1.23 -1.34
C ILE A 62 -7.94 -0.23 -0.42
N LEU A 63 -7.13 0.66 -0.99
CA LEU A 63 -6.31 1.61 -0.26
C LEU A 63 -6.59 3.03 -0.78
N ASP A 64 -6.97 3.92 0.11
CA ASP A 64 -7.15 5.34 -0.23
C ASP A 64 -6.01 6.16 0.36
N SER A 65 -5.21 6.76 -0.52
CA SER A 65 -4.06 7.61 -0.16
C SER A 65 -3.14 6.97 0.91
N PRO A 66 -2.66 5.73 0.71
CA PRO A 66 -2.04 4.93 1.77
C PRO A 66 -0.67 5.45 2.21
N THR A 67 -0.03 6.32 1.43
CA THR A 67 1.28 6.90 1.76
C THR A 67 1.19 8.21 2.52
N ASN A 68 0.00 8.78 2.70
CA ASN A 68 -0.20 9.94 3.53
C ASN A 68 0.26 9.64 4.97
N HIS A 69 1.01 10.56 5.56
CA HIS A 69 1.55 10.46 6.92
C HIS A 69 2.68 9.42 7.10
N LEU A 70 3.22 8.85 6.04
CA LEU A 70 4.42 8.02 6.06
C LEU A 70 5.66 8.84 5.68
N ASP A 71 6.79 8.54 6.33
CA ASP A 71 8.10 9.01 5.89
C ASP A 71 8.62 8.20 4.70
N LEU A 72 9.68 8.67 4.05
CA LEU A 72 10.23 8.04 2.83
C LEU A 72 10.62 6.58 3.06
N GLU A 73 11.24 6.27 4.19
CA GLU A 73 11.67 4.91 4.52
C GLU A 73 10.46 3.97 4.71
N SER A 74 9.43 4.46 5.39
CA SER A 74 8.17 3.73 5.56
C SER A 74 7.43 3.52 4.23
N ILE A 75 7.46 4.50 3.32
CA ILE A 75 6.89 4.38 1.97
C ILE A 75 7.62 3.29 1.19
N GLN A 76 8.95 3.24 1.22
CA GLN A 76 9.73 2.21 0.53
C GLN A 76 9.44 0.81 1.08
N ALA A 77 9.39 0.63 2.40
CA ALA A 77 9.05 -0.63 3.03
C ALA A 77 7.63 -1.07 2.65
N PHE A 78 6.69 -0.14 2.64
CA PHE A 78 5.31 -0.38 2.22
C PHE A 78 5.23 -0.80 0.75
N ASN A 79 5.91 -0.09 -0.14
CA ASN A 79 5.97 -0.42 -1.56
C ASN A 79 6.51 -1.85 -1.79
N ASN A 80 7.61 -2.20 -1.14
CA ASN A 80 8.19 -3.53 -1.26
C ASN A 80 7.24 -4.63 -0.75
N THR A 81 6.50 -4.34 0.31
CA THR A 81 5.54 -5.27 0.87
C THR A 81 4.33 -5.45 -0.06
N LEU A 82 3.82 -4.36 -0.66
CA LEU A 82 2.73 -4.42 -1.65
C LEU A 82 3.14 -5.15 -2.93
N LYS A 83 4.37 -4.99 -3.40
CA LYS A 83 4.88 -5.76 -4.54
C LYS A 83 4.89 -7.27 -4.30
N ALA A 84 5.12 -7.70 -3.07
CA ALA A 84 5.09 -9.09 -2.69
C ALA A 84 3.66 -9.64 -2.47
N PHE A 85 2.66 -8.79 -2.41
CA PHE A 85 1.27 -9.19 -2.26
C PHE A 85 0.76 -9.89 -3.53
N LYS A 86 0.20 -11.09 -3.36
CA LYS A 86 -0.22 -11.94 -4.48
C LYS A 86 -1.66 -11.68 -4.95
N GLY A 87 -2.41 -10.84 -4.27
CA GLY A 87 -3.78 -10.49 -4.61
C GLY A 87 -3.87 -9.23 -5.48
N ASN A 88 -5.07 -8.72 -5.63
CA ASN A 88 -5.34 -7.48 -6.33
C ASN A 88 -5.27 -6.29 -5.37
N ILE A 89 -4.74 -5.18 -5.84
CA ILE A 89 -4.71 -3.92 -5.09
C ILE A 89 -5.38 -2.85 -5.94
N LEU A 90 -6.43 -2.25 -5.41
CA LEU A 90 -7.04 -1.04 -5.94
C LEU A 90 -6.68 0.12 -5.02
N PHE A 91 -6.04 1.14 -5.52
CA PHE A 91 -5.64 2.27 -4.69
C PHE A 91 -5.81 3.61 -5.39
N SER A 92 -5.99 4.66 -4.59
CA SER A 92 -5.84 6.05 -5.01
C SER A 92 -4.58 6.64 -4.39
N SER A 93 -3.84 7.45 -5.15
CA SER A 93 -2.67 8.17 -4.64
C SER A 93 -2.34 9.38 -5.51
N HIS A 94 -1.70 10.38 -4.90
CA HIS A 94 -1.07 11.51 -5.59
C HIS A 94 0.47 11.41 -5.59
N ASP A 95 1.01 10.35 -5.00
CA ASP A 95 2.45 10.09 -4.96
C ASP A 95 2.88 9.37 -6.23
N HIS A 96 3.63 10.07 -7.09
CA HIS A 96 4.11 9.56 -8.37
C HIS A 96 4.96 8.29 -8.19
N GLU A 97 5.91 8.32 -7.27
CA GLU A 97 6.83 7.19 -7.06
C GLU A 97 6.07 5.95 -6.55
N PHE A 98 5.10 6.15 -5.66
CA PHE A 98 4.24 5.07 -5.20
C PHE A 98 3.43 4.47 -6.35
N ILE A 99 2.77 5.29 -7.16
CA ILE A 99 1.97 4.82 -8.31
C ILE A 99 2.86 4.05 -9.29
N GLN A 100 4.00 4.65 -9.69
CA GLN A 100 4.94 4.03 -10.64
C GLN A 100 5.48 2.69 -10.13
N THR A 101 5.69 2.58 -8.83
CA THR A 101 6.28 1.38 -8.22
C THR A 101 5.29 0.23 -8.08
N VAL A 102 4.01 0.52 -7.83
CA VAL A 102 3.00 -0.47 -7.45
C VAL A 102 2.00 -0.74 -8.56
N ALA A 103 1.60 0.27 -9.33
CA ALA A 103 0.56 0.14 -10.33
C ALA A 103 1.06 -0.54 -11.61
N ASN A 104 0.22 -1.42 -12.17
CA ASN A 104 0.36 -1.99 -13.51
C ASN A 104 -0.86 -1.72 -14.40
N ARG A 105 -1.81 -0.96 -13.88
CA ARG A 105 -3.02 -0.51 -14.58
C ARG A 105 -3.43 0.82 -14.01
N VAL A 106 -3.77 1.76 -14.88
CA VAL A 106 -4.22 3.11 -14.51
C VAL A 106 -5.67 3.29 -14.92
N ILE A 107 -6.50 3.70 -13.97
CA ILE A 107 -7.90 4.05 -14.18
C ILE A 107 -8.06 5.52 -13.80
N GLU A 108 -8.29 6.38 -14.77
CA GLU A 108 -8.52 7.80 -14.54
C GLU A 108 -10.01 8.13 -14.69
N LEU A 109 -10.59 8.69 -13.63
CA LEU A 109 -11.97 9.18 -13.63
C LEU A 109 -11.97 10.60 -14.18
N THR A 110 -12.75 10.83 -15.24
CA THR A 110 -12.87 12.13 -15.89
C THR A 110 -14.31 12.62 -15.84
N PRO A 111 -14.58 13.92 -16.09
CA PRO A 111 -15.95 14.42 -16.12
C PRO A 111 -16.86 13.72 -17.14
N ASN A 112 -16.29 13.21 -18.24
CA ASN A 112 -17.04 12.60 -19.33
C ASN A 112 -16.77 11.09 -19.52
N GLY A 113 -16.25 10.41 -18.52
CA GLY A 113 -16.03 8.97 -18.55
C GLY A 113 -14.76 8.50 -17.86
N ILE A 114 -14.31 7.32 -18.25
CA ILE A 114 -13.17 6.64 -17.62
C ILE A 114 -12.12 6.36 -18.71
N ILE A 115 -10.85 6.65 -18.39
CA ILE A 115 -9.70 6.16 -19.15
C ILE A 115 -9.12 4.99 -18.39
N ASP A 116 -9.06 3.82 -19.02
CA ASP A 116 -8.57 2.58 -18.41
C ASP A 116 -7.48 2.00 -19.29
N LYS A 117 -6.26 1.91 -18.76
CA LYS A 117 -5.08 1.43 -19.48
C LYS A 117 -4.26 0.46 -18.61
N ILE A 118 -3.90 -0.67 -19.21
CA ILE A 118 -2.96 -1.62 -18.62
C ILE A 118 -1.57 -1.23 -19.06
N MET A 119 -0.92 -0.39 -18.27
CA MET A 119 0.44 0.10 -18.49
C MET A 119 0.99 0.70 -17.22
N ASP A 120 2.30 0.91 -17.17
CA ASP A 120 2.96 1.63 -16.08
C ASP A 120 2.56 3.11 -16.08
N TYR A 121 2.68 3.76 -14.92
CA TYR A 121 2.23 5.13 -14.77
C TYR A 121 3.04 6.13 -15.60
N ASP A 122 4.36 5.95 -15.71
CA ASP A 122 5.20 6.81 -16.55
C ASP A 122 4.84 6.70 -18.03
N ASP A 123 4.54 5.49 -18.50
CA ASP A 123 4.04 5.28 -19.86
C ASP A 123 2.67 5.95 -20.05
N TYR A 124 1.79 5.85 -19.07
CA TYR A 124 0.45 6.45 -19.11
C TYR A 124 0.50 7.98 -19.27
N ILE A 125 1.34 8.66 -18.49
CA ILE A 125 1.42 10.14 -18.53
C ILE A 125 2.11 10.67 -19.77
N THR A 126 2.89 9.86 -20.47
CA THR A 126 3.62 10.24 -21.69
C THR A 126 2.96 9.71 -22.98
N ASP A 127 1.93 8.87 -22.87
CA ASP A 127 1.25 8.26 -24.02
C ASP A 127 0.43 9.29 -24.81
N PRO A 128 0.70 9.50 -26.11
CA PRO A 128 -0.02 10.48 -26.93
C PRO A 128 -1.50 10.13 -27.12
N ILE A 129 -1.87 8.85 -27.11
CA ILE A 129 -3.26 8.40 -27.22
C ILE A 129 -4.02 8.77 -25.95
N VAL A 130 -3.40 8.58 -24.79
CA VAL A 130 -3.97 8.99 -23.50
C VAL A 130 -4.15 10.51 -23.46
N ALA A 131 -3.16 11.29 -23.94
CA ALA A 131 -3.25 12.74 -24.00
C ALA A 131 -4.43 13.19 -24.88
N GLU A 132 -4.65 12.57 -26.03
CA GLU A 132 -5.79 12.85 -26.90
C GLU A 132 -7.13 12.48 -26.22
N MET A 133 -7.20 11.34 -25.54
CA MET A 133 -8.39 10.92 -24.78
C MET A 133 -8.72 11.95 -23.70
N LYS A 134 -7.71 12.40 -22.93
CA LYS A 134 -7.89 13.44 -21.90
C LYS A 134 -8.44 14.74 -22.48
N GLN A 135 -7.93 15.21 -23.61
CA GLN A 135 -8.46 16.41 -24.26
C GLN A 135 -9.93 16.33 -24.59
N ARG A 136 -10.42 15.14 -24.95
CA ARG A 136 -11.86 14.91 -25.24
C ARG A 136 -12.70 14.76 -23.98
N MET A 137 -12.16 14.11 -22.97
CA MET A 137 -12.91 13.70 -21.77
C MET A 137 -12.93 14.76 -20.66
N TYR A 138 -12.06 15.79 -20.74
CA TYR A 138 -12.07 16.92 -19.81
C TYR A 138 -12.75 18.18 -20.39
N ARG A 139 -13.26 18.12 -21.60
CA ARG A 139 -14.10 19.18 -22.19
C ARG A 139 -15.55 19.00 -21.76
#